data_a4634d1218ef570f72c0286dbacd5593
#
_entry.id   a4634d1218ef570f72c0286dbacd5593
#
_cell.length_a   1.000
_cell.length_b   1.000
_cell.length_c   1.000
_cell.angle_alpha   90.00
_cell.angle_beta   90.00
_cell.angle_gamma   90.00
#
_symmetry.space_group_name_H-M   'P 1'
#
loop_
_entity.id
_entity.type
_entity.pdbx_description
1 polymer ?
#
loop_
_entity_poly.entity_id
_entity_poly.type
_entity_poly.pdbx_seq_one_letter_code
_entity_poly.pdbx_strand_id
1 'polypeptide(L)'
;MTESRSTFAQQLGAAKVESTLLVLFIPSVDRDSQPIDQDTWVHRALETLGELFGGATAFPQGQGVWRDDTQGGRLVFDEPVVINCYTSETLLEAQAPRLRQFLVDMGEQTRQGAIGLVIDRDYLEISFPLREASDG
;
A
#
# COMPACT_ATOMS: atom_id res chain seq x y z
N MET A 1 18.67 -17.63 8.56
CA MET A 1 17.45 -16.87 8.83
C MET A 1 16.20 -17.73 8.72
N THR A 2 16.02 -18.36 7.58
CA THR A 2 14.83 -19.18 7.38
C THR A 2 14.75 -20.34 8.36
N GLU A 3 15.86 -21.00 8.64
CA GLU A 3 15.86 -22.13 9.57
C GLU A 3 15.46 -21.71 10.98
N SER A 4 16.04 -20.58 11.44
CA SER A 4 15.74 -20.04 12.74
C SER A 4 14.25 -19.68 12.87
N ARG A 5 13.71 -19.06 11.82
CA ARG A 5 12.31 -18.68 11.80
C ARG A 5 11.40 -19.91 11.75
N SER A 6 11.77 -20.92 10.98
CA SER A 6 10.99 -22.16 10.92
C SER A 6 10.95 -22.87 12.25
N THR A 7 12.10 -22.91 12.94
CA THR A 7 12.18 -23.55 14.25
C THR A 7 11.30 -22.84 15.26
N PHE A 8 11.35 -21.50 15.25
CA PHE A 8 10.54 -20.71 16.16
C PHE A 8 9.04 -20.92 15.90
N ALA A 9 8.67 -20.92 14.61
CA ALA A 9 7.27 -21.16 14.23
C ALA A 9 6.79 -22.51 14.72
N GLN A 10 7.63 -23.54 14.61
CA GLN A 10 7.30 -24.87 15.09
C GLN A 10 7.09 -24.87 16.62
N GLN A 11 7.98 -24.16 17.33
CA GLN A 11 7.85 -24.07 18.77
C GLN A 11 6.56 -23.41 19.21
N LEU A 12 6.09 -22.45 18.42
CA LEU A 12 4.82 -21.76 18.68
C LEU A 12 3.61 -22.58 18.22
N GLY A 13 3.82 -23.65 17.47
CA GLY A 13 2.72 -24.39 16.89
C GLY A 13 2.01 -23.63 15.78
N ALA A 14 2.74 -22.76 15.09
CA ALA A 14 2.16 -21.95 14.03
C ALA A 14 1.75 -22.85 12.85
N ALA A 15 0.50 -22.70 12.42
CA ALA A 15 -0.01 -23.44 11.26
C ALA A 15 0.40 -22.80 9.94
N LYS A 16 0.84 -21.55 9.98
CA LYS A 16 1.09 -20.76 8.78
C LYS A 16 2.17 -19.72 9.05
N VAL A 17 3.06 -19.57 8.07
CA VAL A 17 4.07 -18.53 8.11
C VAL A 17 4.03 -17.79 6.78
N GLU A 18 3.84 -16.47 6.83
CA GLU A 18 3.89 -15.64 5.63
C GLU A 18 5.02 -14.64 5.79
N SER A 19 5.84 -14.52 4.75
CA SER A 19 7.12 -13.83 4.85
C SER A 19 7.19 -12.54 4.07
N THR A 20 6.15 -12.19 3.31
CA THR A 20 6.15 -10.97 2.52
C THR A 20 5.17 -9.99 3.13
N LEU A 21 5.63 -8.78 3.39
CA LEU A 21 4.80 -7.74 3.99
C LEU A 21 4.50 -6.67 2.95
N LEU A 22 3.21 -6.45 2.71
CA LEU A 22 2.72 -5.36 1.88
C LEU A 22 2.15 -4.29 2.80
N VAL A 23 2.61 -3.05 2.62
CA VAL A 23 2.11 -1.91 3.39
C VAL A 23 1.54 -0.88 2.43
N LEU A 24 0.29 -0.50 2.64
CA LEU A 24 -0.35 0.57 1.87
C LEU A 24 -0.51 1.81 2.73
N PHE A 25 -0.45 2.96 2.08
CA PHE A 25 -0.72 4.24 2.73
C PHE A 25 -1.96 4.84 2.08
N ILE A 26 -3.03 4.96 2.86
CA ILE A 26 -4.28 5.56 2.36
C ILE A 26 -4.25 7.03 2.69
N PRO A 27 -4.22 7.92 1.69
CA PRO A 27 -4.05 9.34 1.94
C PRO A 27 -5.27 9.97 2.60
N SER A 28 -5.08 11.10 3.28
CA SER A 28 -6.16 11.87 3.86
C SER A 28 -6.53 13.08 3.02
N VAL A 29 -5.66 13.49 2.11
CA VAL A 29 -5.88 14.66 1.25
C VAL A 29 -5.49 14.33 -0.18
N ASP A 30 -5.95 15.17 -1.11
CA ASP A 30 -5.55 15.04 -2.51
C ASP A 30 -4.29 15.88 -2.77
N ARG A 31 -3.88 15.95 -4.05
CA ARG A 31 -2.65 16.68 -4.42
C ARG A 31 -2.75 18.18 -4.18
N ASP A 32 -3.96 18.69 -3.97
CA ASP A 32 -4.17 20.11 -3.66
C ASP A 32 -4.44 20.33 -2.19
N SER A 33 -4.12 19.34 -1.34
CA SER A 33 -4.31 19.37 0.11
C SER A 33 -5.77 19.48 0.54
N GLN A 34 -6.68 19.04 -0.32
CA GLN A 34 -8.09 19.02 0.01
C GLN A 34 -8.47 17.65 0.59
N PRO A 35 -9.31 17.61 1.63
CA PRO A 35 -9.69 16.35 2.24
C PRO A 35 -10.38 15.41 1.25
N ILE A 36 -10.11 14.12 1.43
CA ILE A 36 -10.80 13.08 0.66
C ILE A 36 -11.59 12.21 1.62
N ASP A 37 -12.43 11.34 1.08
CA ASP A 37 -13.20 10.40 1.88
C ASP A 37 -12.32 9.20 2.26
N GLN A 38 -11.43 9.43 3.20
CA GLN A 38 -10.43 8.43 3.59
C GLN A 38 -11.07 7.15 4.12
N ASP A 39 -12.14 7.28 4.92
CA ASP A 39 -12.76 6.10 5.52
C ASP A 39 -13.28 5.13 4.46
N THR A 40 -13.90 5.65 3.41
CA THR A 40 -14.38 4.80 2.33
C THR A 40 -13.23 4.07 1.66
N TRP A 41 -12.13 4.77 1.42
CA TRP A 41 -10.99 4.14 0.75
C TRP A 41 -10.26 3.16 1.65
N VAL A 42 -10.20 3.41 2.96
CA VAL A 42 -9.67 2.43 3.90
C VAL A 42 -10.51 1.16 3.85
N HIS A 43 -11.84 1.31 3.86
CA HIS A 43 -12.72 0.15 3.81
C HIS A 43 -12.55 -0.63 2.51
N ARG A 44 -12.49 0.07 1.37
CA ARG A 44 -12.25 -0.57 0.08
C ARG A 44 -10.92 -1.29 0.03
N ALA A 45 -9.88 -0.68 0.62
CA ALA A 45 -8.57 -1.31 0.66
C ALA A 45 -8.59 -2.59 1.47
N LEU A 46 -9.24 -2.56 2.63
CA LEU A 46 -9.36 -3.75 3.47
C LEU A 46 -10.11 -4.86 2.73
N GLU A 47 -11.21 -4.53 2.06
CA GLU A 47 -11.95 -5.52 1.27
C GLU A 47 -11.07 -6.11 0.17
N THR A 48 -10.40 -5.25 -0.57
CA THR A 48 -9.56 -5.70 -1.68
C THR A 48 -8.43 -6.59 -1.20
N LEU A 49 -7.69 -6.15 -0.18
CA LEU A 49 -6.56 -6.92 0.33
C LEU A 49 -7.05 -8.22 0.98
N GLY A 50 -8.19 -8.18 1.66
CA GLY A 50 -8.77 -9.38 2.22
C GLY A 50 -9.11 -10.40 1.15
N GLU A 51 -9.71 -9.96 0.04
CA GLU A 51 -10.04 -10.85 -1.07
C GLU A 51 -8.81 -11.38 -1.79
N LEU A 52 -7.84 -10.51 -2.03
CA LEU A 52 -6.66 -10.90 -2.81
C LEU A 52 -5.68 -11.74 -2.00
N PHE A 53 -5.51 -11.43 -0.72
CA PHE A 53 -4.40 -11.98 0.07
C PHE A 53 -4.84 -12.65 1.38
N GLY A 54 -6.10 -12.56 1.73
CA GLY A 54 -6.63 -13.29 2.87
C GLY A 54 -6.80 -12.49 4.15
N GLY A 55 -6.25 -11.28 4.21
CA GLY A 55 -6.44 -10.46 5.41
C GLY A 55 -5.56 -9.23 5.39
N ALA A 56 -5.96 -8.22 6.15
CA ALA A 56 -5.21 -6.98 6.25
C ALA A 56 -5.65 -6.25 7.53
N THR A 57 -4.79 -5.38 8.02
CA THR A 57 -5.06 -4.62 9.24
C THR A 57 -4.76 -3.15 9.00
N ALA A 58 -5.75 -2.29 9.27
CA ALA A 58 -5.56 -0.85 9.20
C ALA A 58 -5.26 -0.32 10.59
N PHE A 59 -4.29 0.59 10.68
CA PHE A 59 -3.92 1.25 11.92
C PHE A 59 -4.52 2.65 11.95
N PRO A 60 -4.64 3.28 13.13
CA PRO A 60 -5.13 4.65 13.20
C PRO A 60 -4.26 5.59 12.37
N GLN A 61 -4.81 6.77 12.05
CA GLN A 61 -4.09 7.76 11.27
C GLN A 61 -2.74 8.09 11.88
N GLY A 62 -1.73 8.14 11.00
CA GLY A 62 -0.43 8.61 11.37
C GLY A 62 -0.23 10.04 10.92
N GLN A 63 1.00 10.51 10.98
CA GLN A 63 1.37 11.82 10.46
C GLN A 63 2.46 11.61 9.43
N GLY A 64 2.30 12.19 8.27
CA GLY A 64 3.25 12.02 7.19
C GLY A 64 3.54 13.33 6.49
N VAL A 65 4.64 13.34 5.77
CA VAL A 65 5.01 14.48 4.93
C VAL A 65 5.73 13.94 3.71
N TRP A 66 5.48 14.55 2.58
CA TRP A 66 6.25 14.24 1.37
C TRP A 66 6.56 15.53 0.64
N ARG A 67 7.60 15.47 -0.18
CA ARG A 67 8.05 16.63 -0.92
C ARG A 67 7.51 16.55 -2.33
N ASP A 68 6.81 17.59 -2.75
CA ASP A 68 6.25 17.65 -4.09
C ASP A 68 7.22 18.37 -5.00
N ASP A 69 8.04 17.60 -5.70
CA ASP A 69 9.08 18.15 -6.55
C ASP A 69 8.51 18.79 -7.82
N THR A 70 7.24 18.52 -8.15
CA THR A 70 6.59 19.18 -9.29
C THR A 70 6.12 20.58 -8.93
N GLN A 71 6.15 20.94 -7.66
CA GLN A 71 5.72 22.26 -7.17
C GLN A 71 6.82 22.91 -6.35
N GLY A 72 8.04 22.87 -6.85
CA GLY A 72 9.16 23.58 -6.24
C GLY A 72 9.65 22.99 -4.93
N GLY A 73 9.37 21.74 -4.67
CA GLY A 73 9.82 21.12 -3.44
C GLY A 73 8.94 21.42 -2.24
N ARG A 74 7.71 21.81 -2.48
CA ARG A 74 6.77 22.12 -1.41
C ARG A 74 6.50 20.87 -0.58
N LEU A 75 6.44 21.03 0.75
CA LEU A 75 6.11 19.93 1.65
C LEU A 75 4.59 19.79 1.75
N VAL A 76 4.11 18.57 1.59
CA VAL A 76 2.70 18.26 1.70
C VAL A 76 2.53 17.37 2.94
N PHE A 77 1.71 17.81 3.87
CA PHE A 77 1.44 17.07 5.10
C PHE A 77 0.16 16.27 4.95
N ASP A 78 0.15 15.10 5.54
CA ASP A 78 -0.89 14.11 5.33
C ASP A 78 -1.07 13.32 6.62
N GLU A 79 -2.27 12.78 6.83
CA GLU A 79 -2.54 11.89 7.96
C GLU A 79 -2.96 10.53 7.42
N PRO A 80 -2.01 9.77 6.88
CA PRO A 80 -2.37 8.53 6.20
C PRO A 80 -2.80 7.45 7.18
N VAL A 81 -3.67 6.57 6.69
CA VAL A 81 -3.94 5.31 7.37
C VAL A 81 -3.01 4.28 6.77
N VAL A 82 -2.28 3.58 7.62
CA VAL A 82 -1.33 2.56 7.21
C VAL A 82 -2.02 1.20 7.31
N ILE A 83 -1.94 0.41 6.24
CA ILE A 83 -2.55 -0.91 6.21
C ILE A 83 -1.46 -1.95 5.96
N ASN A 84 -1.37 -2.92 6.87
CA ASN A 84 -0.42 -4.03 6.73
C ASN A 84 -1.15 -5.26 6.21
N CYS A 85 -0.49 -5.99 5.32
CA CYS A 85 -1.03 -7.19 4.73
C CYS A 85 0.12 -8.19 4.55
N TYR A 86 0.04 -9.35 5.19
CA TYR A 86 1.05 -10.40 5.01
C TYR A 86 0.61 -11.34 3.90
N THR A 87 1.57 -11.70 3.05
CA THR A 87 1.30 -12.52 1.88
C THR A 87 2.56 -13.28 1.44
N SER A 88 2.60 -13.73 0.21
CA SER A 88 3.74 -14.41 -0.38
C SER A 88 4.06 -13.77 -1.72
N GLU A 89 5.29 -13.95 -2.18
CA GLU A 89 5.68 -13.44 -3.50
C GLU A 89 4.86 -14.06 -4.61
N THR A 90 4.58 -15.35 -4.50
CA THR A 90 3.78 -16.05 -5.51
C THR A 90 2.40 -15.42 -5.64
N LEU A 91 1.76 -15.15 -4.48
CA LEU A 91 0.43 -14.57 -4.50
C LEU A 91 0.45 -13.12 -4.96
N LEU A 92 1.48 -12.37 -4.57
CA LEU A 92 1.64 -11.00 -5.06
C LEU A 92 1.70 -10.96 -6.59
N GLU A 93 2.50 -11.84 -7.18
CA GLU A 93 2.62 -11.89 -8.63
C GLU A 93 1.32 -12.28 -9.29
N ALA A 94 0.64 -13.27 -8.72
CA ALA A 94 -0.63 -13.73 -9.28
C ALA A 94 -1.71 -12.64 -9.22
N GLN A 95 -1.70 -11.82 -8.17
CA GLN A 95 -2.73 -10.82 -7.95
C GLN A 95 -2.29 -9.40 -8.36
N ALA A 96 -1.10 -9.26 -8.93
CA ALA A 96 -0.57 -7.95 -9.27
C ALA A 96 -1.51 -7.12 -10.16
N PRO A 97 -2.15 -7.69 -11.19
CA PRO A 97 -3.04 -6.87 -12.02
C PRO A 97 -4.22 -6.31 -11.25
N ARG A 98 -4.80 -7.10 -10.34
CA ARG A 98 -5.95 -6.62 -9.55
C ARG A 98 -5.52 -5.62 -8.50
N LEU A 99 -4.36 -5.84 -7.88
CA LEU A 99 -3.82 -4.87 -6.93
C LEU A 99 -3.53 -3.54 -7.63
N ARG A 100 -2.91 -3.62 -8.81
CA ARG A 100 -2.63 -2.41 -9.59
C ARG A 100 -3.92 -1.66 -9.91
N GLN A 101 -4.96 -2.37 -10.30
CA GLN A 101 -6.23 -1.74 -10.65
C GLN A 101 -6.79 -0.96 -9.45
N PHE A 102 -6.74 -1.55 -8.27
CA PHE A 102 -7.19 -0.86 -7.06
C PHE A 102 -6.38 0.41 -6.81
N LEU A 103 -5.04 0.29 -6.89
CA LEU A 103 -4.16 1.43 -6.60
C LEU A 103 -4.38 2.56 -7.62
N VAL A 104 -4.56 2.21 -8.89
CA VAL A 104 -4.81 3.21 -9.93
C VAL A 104 -6.16 3.87 -9.71
N ASP A 105 -7.19 3.09 -9.40
CA ASP A 105 -8.52 3.65 -9.13
C ASP A 105 -8.47 4.62 -7.95
N MET A 106 -7.80 4.23 -6.87
CA MET A 106 -7.68 5.10 -5.72
C MET A 106 -6.92 6.38 -6.07
N GLY A 107 -5.80 6.23 -6.77
CA GLY A 107 -5.00 7.40 -7.12
C GLY A 107 -5.73 8.37 -8.01
N GLU A 108 -6.45 7.88 -9.00
CA GLU A 108 -7.16 8.75 -9.93
C GLU A 108 -8.40 9.35 -9.28
N GLN A 109 -9.19 8.55 -8.59
CA GLN A 109 -10.44 9.05 -8.01
C GLN A 109 -10.22 10.01 -6.86
N THR A 110 -9.11 9.88 -6.14
CA THR A 110 -8.79 10.79 -5.05
C THR A 110 -7.81 11.88 -5.47
N ARG A 111 -7.52 11.98 -6.77
CA ARG A 111 -6.69 13.04 -7.34
C ARG A 111 -5.32 13.13 -6.68
N GLN A 112 -4.66 11.99 -6.57
CA GLN A 112 -3.31 11.93 -6.00
C GLN A 112 -2.25 12.26 -7.04
N GLY A 113 -1.14 12.87 -6.58
CA GLY A 113 0.04 12.98 -7.42
C GLY A 113 0.80 11.67 -7.51
N ALA A 114 0.74 10.88 -6.44
CA ALA A 114 1.37 9.57 -6.38
C ALA A 114 0.73 8.74 -5.28
N ILE A 115 0.81 7.42 -5.45
CA ILE A 115 0.42 6.45 -4.41
C ILE A 115 1.66 5.63 -4.08
N GLY A 116 1.97 5.52 -2.80
CA GLY A 116 3.12 4.75 -2.35
C GLY A 116 2.72 3.47 -1.65
N LEU A 117 3.55 2.46 -1.77
CA LEU A 117 3.38 1.21 -1.03
C LEU A 117 4.75 0.62 -0.77
N VAL A 118 4.81 -0.27 0.22
CA VAL A 118 6.05 -0.96 0.58
C VAL A 118 5.84 -2.45 0.41
N ILE A 119 6.80 -3.12 -0.23
CA ILE A 119 6.86 -4.57 -0.27
C ILE A 119 8.16 -4.95 0.43
N ASP A 120 8.03 -5.54 1.60
CA ASP A 120 9.18 -5.86 2.47
C ASP A 120 9.98 -4.60 2.77
N ARG A 121 11.11 -4.40 2.10
CA ARG A 121 11.94 -3.22 2.31
C ARG A 121 11.99 -2.28 1.11
N ASP A 122 11.21 -2.60 0.07
CA ASP A 122 11.21 -1.79 -1.15
C ASP A 122 10.03 -0.84 -1.14
N TYR A 123 10.31 0.45 -1.30
CA TYR A 123 9.25 1.44 -1.47
C TYR A 123 8.96 1.59 -2.95
N LEU A 124 7.70 1.44 -3.33
CA LEU A 124 7.24 1.56 -4.71
C LEU A 124 6.29 2.73 -4.80
N GLU A 125 6.33 3.41 -5.94
CA GLU A 125 5.49 4.59 -6.12
C GLU A 125 4.87 4.59 -7.50
N ILE A 126 3.56 4.80 -7.55
CA ILE A 126 2.83 4.97 -8.80
C ILE A 126 2.49 6.44 -8.92
N SER A 127 3.02 7.09 -9.95
CA SER A 127 2.80 8.52 -10.16
C SER A 127 1.67 8.75 -11.14
N PHE A 128 0.99 9.87 -10.97
CA PHE A 128 -0.13 10.23 -11.83
C PHE A 128 0.15 11.57 -12.51
N PRO A 129 -0.15 11.70 -13.79
CA PRO A 129 -0.81 10.73 -14.66
C PRO A 129 0.08 9.52 -14.93
N LEU A 130 -0.57 8.40 -15.24
CA LEU A 130 0.16 7.15 -15.47
C LEU A 130 1.07 7.27 -16.67
N ARG A 131 2.23 6.59 -16.57
CA ARG A 131 3.15 6.49 -17.72
C ARG A 131 2.74 5.30 -18.57
N GLU A 132 2.99 5.43 -19.88
CA GLU A 132 2.76 4.34 -20.80
C GLU A 132 3.81 3.27 -20.59
N ALA A 133 3.36 2.04 -20.39
CA ALA A 133 4.28 0.94 -20.15
C ALA A 133 5.17 0.66 -21.36
N SER A 134 4.67 0.92 -22.54
CA SER A 134 5.40 0.65 -23.78
C SER A 134 6.56 1.58 -24.02
N ASP A 135 6.70 2.62 -23.25
CA ASP A 135 7.76 3.61 -23.43
C ASP A 135 9.11 3.09 -22.97
N GLY A 136 9.09 2.00 -22.26
CA GLY A 136 10.31 1.42 -21.74
C GLY A 136 11.22 0.88 -22.83
#